data_1a079c207e58c2b840fc163721d74f99
#
_entry.id   1a079c207e58c2b840fc163721d74f99
#
_cell.length_a   1.000
_cell.length_b   1.000
_cell.length_c   1.000
_cell.angle_alpha   90.00
_cell.angle_beta   90.00
_cell.angle_gamma   90.00
#
_symmetry.space_group_name_H-M   'P 1'
#
loop_
_entity.id
_entity.type
_entity.pdbx_description
1 polymer ?
#
loop_
_entity_poly.entity_id
_entity_poly.type
_entity_poly.pdbx_seq_one_letter_code
_entity_poly.pdbx_strand_id
1 'polypeptide(L)'
;SPARAGVDACTQVGGVAVVAYSAVLDELESEAIHIYRETAAAFRNPVLLYSIGKDSSVLLHVALKAFHPAPLPFPVMHIDTTWKFREMIEFRDRRAQELNLDLRIATNQQAVADGVSPFSHGTHEYTRIMKTVALREGLDYYGFDAAIGGARRDEERSRAKERIFSLREPGHRWDPRKQRPEFWR
;
A
#
# COMPACT_ATOMS: atom_id res chain seq x y z
N SER A 1 -24.84 -18.59 52.94
CA SER A 1 -24.02 -18.38 51.76
C SER A 1 -24.89 -18.08 50.56
N PRO A 2 -24.73 -16.94 49.94
CA PRO A 2 -25.02 -16.79 48.52
C PRO A 2 -23.83 -16.13 47.85
N ALA A 3 -23.28 -16.74 46.88
CA ALA A 3 -22.42 -16.01 45.92
C ALA A 3 -22.15 -16.88 44.70
N ARG A 4 -22.22 -16.24 43.61
CA ARG A 4 -21.78 -16.58 42.25
C ARG A 4 -22.91 -16.92 41.28
N ALA A 5 -23.54 -15.89 40.83
CA ALA A 5 -24.13 -15.86 39.50
C ALA A 5 -23.97 -14.42 39.01
N GLY A 6 -23.17 -14.18 37.98
CA GLY A 6 -23.15 -12.85 37.39
C GLY A 6 -21.90 -12.42 36.62
N VAL A 7 -20.97 -13.34 36.26
CA VAL A 7 -19.78 -12.95 35.48
C VAL A 7 -19.63 -13.69 34.16
N ASP A 8 -20.37 -14.80 33.93
CA ASP A 8 -20.12 -15.66 32.76
C ASP A 8 -20.86 -15.27 31.48
N ALA A 9 -21.89 -14.41 31.56
CA ALA A 9 -22.70 -14.08 30.34
C ALA A 9 -22.07 -13.01 29.45
N CYS A 10 -21.20 -12.13 29.98
CA CYS A 10 -20.60 -11.04 29.19
C CYS A 10 -19.33 -11.48 28.46
N THR A 11 -18.66 -12.54 28.95
CA THR A 11 -17.40 -13.04 28.37
C THR A 11 -17.64 -13.92 27.15
N GLN A 12 -18.76 -14.61 27.05
CA GLN A 12 -19.05 -15.52 25.94
C GLN A 12 -19.48 -14.78 24.66
N VAL A 13 -20.19 -13.68 24.76
CA VAL A 13 -20.61 -12.90 23.57
C VAL A 13 -19.41 -12.18 22.95
N GLY A 14 -18.48 -11.68 23.77
CA GLY A 14 -17.24 -11.07 23.30
C GLY A 14 -16.28 -12.08 22.65
N GLY A 15 -16.23 -13.30 23.16
CA GLY A 15 -15.35 -14.37 22.65
C GLY A 15 -15.69 -14.80 21.24
N VAL A 16 -16.96 -14.97 20.90
CA VAL A 16 -17.39 -15.38 19.55
C VAL A 16 -17.09 -14.31 18.52
N ALA A 17 -17.32 -13.04 18.82
CA ALA A 17 -17.03 -11.94 17.93
C ALA A 17 -15.52 -11.77 17.68
N VAL A 18 -14.70 -11.91 18.71
CA VAL A 18 -13.23 -11.83 18.60
C VAL A 18 -12.67 -13.00 17.79
N VAL A 19 -13.16 -14.22 18.00
CA VAL A 19 -12.70 -15.40 17.23
C VAL A 19 -13.11 -15.29 15.77
N ALA A 20 -14.34 -14.87 15.46
CA ALA A 20 -14.79 -14.69 14.09
C ALA A 20 -13.99 -13.56 13.37
N TYR A 21 -13.68 -12.47 14.06
CA TYR A 21 -12.89 -11.38 13.53
C TYR A 21 -11.44 -11.80 13.25
N SER A 22 -10.83 -12.58 14.15
CA SER A 22 -9.48 -13.14 13.97
C SER A 22 -9.42 -14.05 12.73
N ALA A 23 -10.38 -14.94 12.55
CA ALA A 23 -10.43 -15.85 11.40
C ALA A 23 -10.49 -15.10 10.06
N VAL A 24 -11.28 -14.01 9.97
CA VAL A 24 -11.36 -13.17 8.78
C VAL A 24 -10.03 -12.46 8.50
N LEU A 25 -9.36 -11.96 9.55
CA LEU A 25 -8.05 -11.32 9.38
C LEU A 25 -6.98 -12.33 8.94
N ASP A 26 -6.99 -13.54 9.49
CA ASP A 26 -6.07 -14.60 9.11
C ASP A 26 -6.24 -15.00 7.64
N GLU A 27 -7.49 -15.07 7.15
CA GLU A 27 -7.80 -15.33 5.75
C GLU A 27 -7.31 -14.20 4.83
N LEU A 28 -7.61 -12.94 5.16
CA LEU A 28 -7.15 -11.77 4.40
C LEU A 28 -5.62 -11.65 4.38
N GLU A 29 -4.96 -11.94 5.48
CA GLU A 29 -3.50 -11.96 5.56
C GLU A 29 -2.92 -13.06 4.67
N SER A 30 -3.51 -14.26 4.73
CA SER A 30 -3.08 -15.40 3.91
C SER A 30 -3.23 -15.10 2.42
N GLU A 31 -4.36 -14.50 1.99
CA GLU A 31 -4.58 -14.05 0.62
C GLU A 31 -3.54 -13.00 0.21
N ALA A 32 -3.30 -12.00 1.05
CA ALA A 32 -2.31 -10.96 0.77
C ALA A 32 -0.87 -11.52 0.64
N ILE A 33 -0.48 -12.45 1.50
CA ILE A 33 0.82 -13.15 1.42
C ILE A 33 0.95 -13.89 0.10
N HIS A 34 -0.12 -14.57 -0.35
CA HIS A 34 -0.14 -15.27 -1.63
C HIS A 34 0.06 -14.29 -2.79
N ILE A 35 -0.67 -13.17 -2.81
CA ILE A 35 -0.55 -12.12 -3.84
C ILE A 35 0.88 -11.56 -3.91
N TYR A 36 1.53 -11.31 -2.76
CA TYR A 36 2.92 -10.82 -2.74
C TYR A 36 3.89 -11.82 -3.39
N ARG A 37 3.76 -13.10 -3.04
CA ARG A 37 4.62 -14.15 -3.60
C ARG A 37 4.39 -14.35 -5.08
N GLU A 38 3.14 -14.30 -5.53
CA GLU A 38 2.77 -14.36 -6.93
C GLU A 38 3.32 -13.14 -7.70
N THR A 39 3.20 -11.94 -7.15
CA THR A 39 3.76 -10.72 -7.75
C THR A 39 5.28 -10.83 -7.91
N ALA A 40 5.98 -11.27 -6.88
CA ALA A 40 7.44 -11.44 -6.93
C ALA A 40 7.89 -12.51 -7.95
N ALA A 41 7.05 -13.53 -8.20
CA ALA A 41 7.33 -14.57 -9.17
C ALA A 41 6.97 -14.18 -10.60
N ALA A 42 5.92 -13.38 -10.80
CA ALA A 42 5.39 -13.04 -12.12
C ALA A 42 6.06 -11.83 -12.78
N PHE A 43 6.57 -10.89 -11.97
CA PHE A 43 7.16 -9.64 -12.46
C PHE A 43 8.67 -9.60 -12.22
N ARG A 44 9.40 -8.92 -13.12
CA ARG A 44 10.85 -8.84 -13.04
C ARG A 44 11.33 -7.76 -12.08
N ASN A 45 10.59 -6.67 -12.00
CA ASN A 45 10.98 -5.50 -11.23
C ASN A 45 9.76 -4.86 -10.54
N PRO A 46 9.09 -5.57 -9.63
CA PRO A 46 7.98 -5.01 -8.87
C PRO A 46 8.46 -4.01 -7.82
N VAL A 47 7.58 -3.11 -7.39
CA VAL A 47 7.83 -2.13 -6.33
C VAL A 47 6.65 -2.04 -5.37
N LEU A 48 6.91 -1.89 -4.07
CA LEU A 48 5.90 -1.61 -3.05
C LEU A 48 5.79 -0.11 -2.82
N LEU A 49 4.59 0.45 -2.98
CA LEU A 49 4.34 1.88 -2.73
C LEU A 49 4.12 2.12 -1.23
N TYR A 50 4.95 2.98 -0.64
CA TYR A 50 4.95 3.27 0.80
C TYR A 50 4.73 4.75 1.09
N SER A 51 3.53 5.10 1.52
CA SER A 51 3.14 6.49 1.83
C SER A 51 3.38 6.91 3.28
N ILE A 52 3.86 6.01 4.14
CA ILE A 52 4.03 6.18 5.61
C ILE A 52 2.68 6.17 6.36
N GLY A 53 1.54 6.17 5.66
CA GLY A 53 0.22 6.06 6.28
C GLY A 53 -0.03 4.67 6.86
N LYS A 54 -1.07 4.53 7.69
CA LYS A 54 -1.44 3.28 8.36
C LYS A 54 -1.59 2.10 7.39
N ASP A 55 -2.29 2.31 6.26
CA ASP A 55 -2.60 1.25 5.31
C ASP A 55 -1.33 0.77 4.59
N SER A 56 -0.45 1.69 4.18
CA SER A 56 0.84 1.34 3.58
C SER A 56 1.81 0.71 4.58
N SER A 57 1.67 1.00 5.87
CA SER A 57 2.46 0.35 6.92
C SER A 57 2.00 -1.09 7.17
N VAL A 58 0.70 -1.35 7.16
CA VAL A 58 0.15 -2.71 7.19
C VAL A 58 0.59 -3.48 5.95
N LEU A 59 0.49 -2.86 4.77
CA LEU A 59 0.93 -3.44 3.51
C LEU A 59 2.40 -3.88 3.57
N LEU A 60 3.28 -2.99 4.05
CA LEU A 60 4.70 -3.30 4.25
C LEU A 60 4.91 -4.43 5.26
N HIS A 61 4.19 -4.43 6.39
CA HIS A 61 4.28 -5.47 7.41
C HIS A 61 3.93 -6.85 6.85
N VAL A 62 2.82 -6.96 6.11
CA VAL A 62 2.40 -8.22 5.48
C VAL A 62 3.39 -8.65 4.39
N ALA A 63 3.96 -7.71 3.63
CA ALA A 63 5.00 -8.01 2.65
C ALA A 63 6.24 -8.62 3.30
N LEU A 64 6.73 -8.03 4.40
CA LEU A 64 7.86 -8.58 5.16
C LEU A 64 7.54 -9.98 5.70
N LYS A 65 6.32 -10.19 6.20
CA LYS A 65 5.86 -11.50 6.68
C LYS A 65 5.80 -12.54 5.55
N ALA A 66 5.40 -12.13 4.34
CA ALA A 66 5.31 -13.02 3.17
C ALA A 66 6.65 -13.66 2.78
N PHE A 67 7.77 -12.97 3.02
CA PHE A 67 9.10 -13.42 2.64
C PHE A 67 9.99 -13.82 3.81
N HIS A 68 9.53 -13.64 5.06
CA HIS A 68 10.29 -14.04 6.25
C HIS A 68 10.75 -15.51 6.17
N PRO A 69 12.03 -15.85 6.53
CA PRO A 69 13.08 -14.99 7.09
C PRO A 69 13.94 -14.25 6.04
N ALA A 70 13.66 -14.41 4.75
CA ALA A 70 14.39 -13.70 3.70
C ALA A 70 14.04 -12.19 3.69
N PRO A 71 14.93 -11.34 3.19
CA PRO A 71 14.61 -9.93 2.97
C PRO A 71 13.54 -9.75 1.89
N LEU A 72 12.91 -8.58 1.85
CA LEU A 72 11.95 -8.22 0.81
C LEU A 72 12.63 -8.29 -0.58
N PRO A 73 12.09 -9.06 -1.56
CA PRO A 73 12.79 -9.29 -2.84
C PRO A 73 12.62 -8.14 -3.85
N PHE A 74 11.99 -7.05 -3.48
CA PHE A 74 11.77 -5.87 -4.32
C PHE A 74 11.87 -4.58 -3.50
N PRO A 75 12.19 -3.44 -4.15
CA PRO A 75 12.31 -2.16 -3.48
C PRO A 75 10.96 -1.62 -3.00
N VAL A 76 11.05 -0.65 -2.11
CA VAL A 76 9.93 0.13 -1.58
C VAL A 76 10.08 1.55 -2.11
N MET A 77 9.02 2.14 -2.69
CA MET A 77 9.06 3.49 -3.22
C MET A 77 8.15 4.44 -2.45
N HIS A 78 8.72 5.55 -2.03
CA HIS A 78 8.03 6.66 -1.41
C HIS A 78 7.94 7.84 -2.38
N ILE A 79 6.74 8.41 -2.54
CA ILE A 79 6.56 9.66 -3.29
C ILE A 79 6.67 10.82 -2.31
N ASP A 80 7.74 11.58 -2.45
CA ASP A 80 7.94 12.78 -1.65
C ASP A 80 7.28 13.98 -2.33
N THR A 81 6.26 14.50 -1.68
CA THR A 81 5.54 15.68 -2.13
C THR A 81 6.09 16.97 -1.55
N THR A 82 7.19 16.92 -0.79
CA THR A 82 7.87 18.03 -0.11
C THR A 82 7.10 18.69 1.05
N TRP A 83 5.76 18.73 0.99
CA TRP A 83 4.90 19.28 2.03
C TRP A 83 4.48 18.20 3.04
N LYS A 84 5.44 17.74 3.84
CA LYS A 84 5.24 16.73 4.89
C LYS A 84 5.86 17.20 6.20
N PHE A 85 5.34 16.69 7.31
CA PHE A 85 5.97 16.91 8.60
C PHE A 85 7.35 16.25 8.64
N ARG A 86 8.30 16.93 9.25
CA ARG A 86 9.68 16.45 9.40
C ARG A 86 9.71 15.09 10.10
N GLU A 87 8.90 14.91 11.11
CA GLU A 87 8.78 13.67 11.87
C GLU A 87 8.36 12.47 11.02
N MET A 88 7.55 12.70 9.98
CA MET A 88 7.17 11.66 9.03
C MET A 88 8.36 11.19 8.20
N ILE A 89 9.21 12.12 7.77
CA ILE A 89 10.41 11.80 6.99
C ILE A 89 11.41 11.05 7.87
N GLU A 90 11.65 11.53 9.09
CA GLU A 90 12.53 10.89 10.07
C GLU A 90 12.03 9.48 10.42
N PHE A 91 10.73 9.31 10.60
CA PHE A 91 10.12 7.99 10.82
C PHE A 91 10.33 7.06 9.62
N ARG A 92 10.09 7.54 8.39
CA ARG A 92 10.32 6.77 7.15
C ARG A 92 11.75 6.25 7.09
N ASP A 93 12.71 7.15 7.27
CA ASP A 93 14.14 6.83 7.12
C ASP A 93 14.60 5.86 8.20
N ARG A 94 14.18 6.07 9.45
CA ARG A 94 14.43 5.14 10.55
C ARG A 94 13.85 3.75 10.26
N ARG A 95 12.58 3.67 9.82
CA ARG A 95 11.94 2.40 9.50
C ARG A 95 12.62 1.68 8.33
N ALA A 96 13.06 2.43 7.32
CA ALA A 96 13.80 1.85 6.20
C ALA A 96 15.13 1.23 6.66
N GLN A 97 15.85 1.88 7.57
CA GLN A 97 17.07 1.35 8.15
C GLN A 97 16.81 0.13 9.04
N GLU A 98 15.87 0.21 9.99
CA GLU A 98 15.51 -0.87 10.91
C GLU A 98 15.11 -2.15 10.18
N LEU A 99 14.41 -2.03 9.07
CA LEU A 99 13.88 -3.14 8.27
C LEU A 99 14.78 -3.51 7.09
N ASN A 100 15.93 -2.85 6.95
CA ASN A 100 16.87 -3.04 5.83
C ASN A 100 16.17 -3.00 4.46
N LEU A 101 15.34 -1.97 4.23
CA LEU A 101 14.60 -1.79 2.98
C LEU A 101 15.45 -1.11 1.90
N ASP A 102 15.34 -1.56 0.67
CA ASP A 102 15.77 -0.80 -0.51
C ASP A 102 14.74 0.31 -0.78
N LEU A 103 14.91 1.45 -0.10
CA LEU A 103 14.00 2.59 -0.20
C LEU A 103 14.37 3.48 -1.39
N ARG A 104 13.42 3.64 -2.32
CA ARG A 104 13.49 4.58 -3.44
C ARG A 104 12.60 5.78 -3.15
N ILE A 105 13.09 6.98 -3.40
CA ILE A 105 12.34 8.23 -3.21
C ILE A 105 12.14 8.87 -4.58
N ALA A 106 10.90 9.10 -4.96
CA ALA A 106 10.54 9.81 -6.18
C ALA A 106 9.90 11.16 -5.83
N THR A 107 10.37 12.21 -6.50
CA THR A 107 9.89 13.59 -6.32
C THR A 107 9.83 14.23 -7.70
N ASN A 108 8.78 15.00 -7.97
CA ASN A 108 8.73 15.83 -9.18
C ASN A 108 9.67 17.05 -9.01
N GLN A 109 10.92 16.88 -9.41
CA GLN A 109 11.97 17.90 -9.23
C GLN A 109 11.66 19.20 -9.99
N GLN A 110 11.06 19.11 -11.18
CA GLN A 110 10.67 20.28 -11.96
C GLN A 110 9.61 21.09 -11.22
N ALA A 111 8.58 20.43 -10.69
CA ALA A 111 7.54 21.10 -9.92
C ALA A 111 8.08 21.74 -8.62
N VAL A 112 9.08 21.14 -8.00
CA VAL A 112 9.78 21.74 -6.84
C VAL A 112 10.51 23.02 -7.28
N ALA A 113 11.23 22.97 -8.39
CA ALA A 113 11.95 24.14 -8.93
C ALA A 113 10.98 25.27 -9.34
N ASP A 114 9.80 24.91 -9.85
CA ASP A 114 8.74 25.87 -10.25
C ASP A 114 7.94 26.41 -9.03
N GLY A 115 8.27 26.00 -7.81
CA GLY A 115 7.62 26.46 -6.57
C GLY A 115 6.19 25.98 -6.40
N VAL A 116 5.83 24.82 -6.94
CA VAL A 116 4.49 24.23 -6.81
C VAL A 116 4.20 23.93 -5.34
N SER A 117 3.13 24.49 -4.83
CA SER A 117 2.70 24.33 -3.44
C SER A 117 1.17 24.18 -3.33
N PRO A 118 0.64 23.65 -2.21
CA PRO A 118 -0.80 23.58 -2.00
C PRO A 118 -1.48 24.95 -1.99
N PHE A 119 -0.73 26.01 -1.62
CA PHE A 119 -1.25 27.38 -1.53
C PHE A 119 -1.33 28.05 -2.91
N SER A 120 -0.38 27.77 -3.81
CA SER A 120 -0.33 28.39 -5.14
C SER A 120 -1.22 27.68 -6.17
N HIS A 121 -1.45 26.36 -6.01
CA HIS A 121 -2.14 25.54 -7.01
C HIS A 121 -3.44 24.90 -6.50
N GLY A 122 -3.72 25.01 -5.18
CA GLY A 122 -4.80 24.30 -4.52
C GLY A 122 -4.50 22.80 -4.36
N THR A 123 -5.21 22.15 -3.44
CA THR A 123 -4.93 20.78 -3.01
C THR A 123 -5.03 19.75 -4.14
N HIS A 124 -6.01 19.89 -5.03
CA HIS A 124 -6.25 18.93 -6.10
C HIS A 124 -5.12 18.94 -7.14
N GLU A 125 -4.79 20.12 -7.66
CA GLU A 125 -3.75 20.25 -8.69
C GLU A 125 -2.36 19.98 -8.12
N TYR A 126 -2.08 20.44 -6.91
CA TYR A 126 -0.86 20.09 -6.19
C TYR A 126 -0.71 18.57 -6.06
N THR A 127 -1.76 17.86 -5.62
CA THR A 127 -1.73 16.40 -5.49
C THR A 127 -1.48 15.72 -6.85
N ARG A 128 -2.11 16.21 -7.91
CA ARG A 128 -1.90 15.70 -9.27
C ARG A 128 -0.44 15.84 -9.69
N ILE A 129 0.15 17.02 -9.52
CA ILE A 129 1.51 17.33 -9.96
C ILE A 129 2.55 16.62 -9.08
N MET A 130 2.44 16.75 -7.77
CA MET A 130 3.45 16.28 -6.83
C MET A 130 3.35 14.79 -6.49
N LYS A 131 2.18 14.17 -6.70
CA LYS A 131 1.98 12.75 -6.38
C LYS A 131 1.79 11.90 -7.63
N THR A 132 0.82 12.23 -8.49
CA THR A 132 0.50 11.38 -9.65
C THR A 132 1.56 11.44 -10.73
N VAL A 133 2.07 12.62 -11.05
CA VAL A 133 3.15 12.78 -12.03
C VAL A 133 4.43 12.16 -11.49
N ALA A 134 4.83 12.49 -10.26
CA ALA A 134 6.03 11.93 -9.63
C ALA A 134 5.99 10.39 -9.53
N LEU A 135 4.80 9.80 -9.28
CA LEU A 135 4.63 8.35 -9.28
C LEU A 135 4.95 7.76 -10.65
N ARG A 136 4.38 8.31 -11.73
CA ARG A 136 4.60 7.81 -13.09
C ARG A 136 6.05 7.95 -13.51
N GLU A 137 6.63 9.12 -13.28
CA GLU A 137 8.04 9.40 -13.56
C GLU A 137 8.97 8.47 -12.78
N GLY A 138 8.67 8.21 -11.52
CA GLY A 138 9.44 7.28 -10.68
C GLY A 138 9.33 5.84 -11.17
N LEU A 139 8.15 5.38 -11.56
CA LEU A 139 7.96 4.03 -12.12
C LEU A 139 8.75 3.86 -13.42
N ASP A 140 8.69 4.85 -14.31
CA ASP A 140 9.39 4.83 -15.60
C ASP A 140 10.92 4.93 -15.40
N TYR A 141 11.37 5.82 -14.52
CA TYR A 141 12.80 6.03 -14.24
C TYR A 141 13.50 4.78 -13.70
N TYR A 142 12.86 4.07 -12.77
CA TYR A 142 13.40 2.84 -12.20
C TYR A 142 13.07 1.60 -13.04
N GLY A 143 12.24 1.72 -14.07
CA GLY A 143 11.82 0.61 -14.93
C GLY A 143 10.97 -0.43 -14.21
N PHE A 144 10.13 0.00 -13.27
CA PHE A 144 9.24 -0.91 -12.55
C PHE A 144 8.11 -1.43 -13.46
N ASP A 145 7.89 -2.74 -13.44
CA ASP A 145 6.88 -3.42 -14.25
C ASP A 145 5.60 -3.78 -13.46
N ALA A 146 5.64 -3.66 -12.14
CA ALA A 146 4.48 -3.78 -11.27
C ALA A 146 4.58 -2.84 -10.06
N ALA A 147 3.47 -2.21 -9.68
CA ALA A 147 3.37 -1.37 -8.48
C ALA A 147 2.32 -1.94 -7.52
N ILE A 148 2.75 -2.29 -6.31
CA ILE A 148 1.90 -2.86 -5.26
C ILE A 148 1.38 -1.72 -4.39
N GLY A 149 0.06 -1.58 -4.28
CA GLY A 149 -0.61 -0.56 -3.48
C GLY A 149 -1.74 -1.13 -2.64
N GLY A 150 -1.96 -0.54 -1.47
CA GLY A 150 -3.01 -0.93 -0.55
C GLY A 150 -4.29 -0.12 -0.78
N ALA A 151 -5.05 -0.42 -1.81
CA ALA A 151 -6.32 0.21 -2.10
C ALA A 151 -7.47 -0.81 -2.05
N ARG A 152 -8.63 -0.38 -1.56
CA ARG A 152 -9.85 -1.19 -1.59
C ARG A 152 -10.81 -0.70 -2.66
N ARG A 153 -11.56 -1.62 -3.26
CA ARG A 153 -12.55 -1.30 -4.32
C ARG A 153 -13.74 -0.50 -3.80
N ASP A 154 -14.08 -0.67 -2.53
CA ASP A 154 -15.19 -0.03 -1.85
C ASP A 154 -14.84 1.36 -1.27
N GLU A 155 -13.56 1.70 -1.26
CA GLU A 155 -13.06 2.96 -0.70
C GLU A 155 -13.33 4.15 -1.64
N GLU A 156 -13.20 3.93 -2.94
CA GLU A 156 -13.35 4.99 -3.93
C GLU A 156 -14.02 4.47 -5.20
N ARG A 157 -15.05 5.18 -5.66
CA ARG A 157 -15.85 4.81 -6.83
C ARG A 157 -15.01 4.61 -8.10
N SER A 158 -13.97 5.38 -8.29
CA SER A 158 -13.05 5.26 -9.42
C SER A 158 -12.31 3.93 -9.45
N ARG A 159 -12.15 3.28 -8.29
CA ARG A 159 -11.45 2.00 -8.11
C ARG A 159 -12.36 0.78 -8.10
N ALA A 160 -13.69 0.97 -8.13
CA ALA A 160 -14.65 -0.13 -7.99
C ALA A 160 -14.48 -1.28 -9.01
N LYS A 161 -13.88 -0.99 -10.16
CA LYS A 161 -13.60 -1.97 -11.23
C LYS A 161 -12.15 -2.43 -11.29
N GLU A 162 -11.28 -1.99 -10.37
CA GLU A 162 -9.91 -2.49 -10.30
C GLU A 162 -9.88 -3.96 -9.91
N ARG A 163 -8.89 -4.66 -10.42
CA ARG A 163 -8.60 -6.07 -10.13
C ARG A 163 -7.45 -6.18 -9.15
N ILE A 164 -7.22 -7.37 -8.60
CA ILE A 164 -6.00 -7.67 -7.83
C ILE A 164 -4.79 -7.31 -8.69
N PHE A 165 -4.75 -7.80 -9.94
CA PHE A 165 -3.79 -7.37 -10.96
C PHE A 165 -4.49 -6.49 -11.99
N SER A 166 -4.34 -5.19 -11.87
CA SER A 166 -4.87 -4.20 -12.81
C SER A 166 -3.86 -3.85 -13.87
N LEU A 167 -4.10 -4.28 -15.11
CA LEU A 167 -3.21 -4.00 -16.23
C LEU A 167 -3.26 -2.53 -16.63
N ARG A 168 -2.10 -1.94 -16.84
CA ARG A 168 -1.93 -0.58 -17.35
C ARG A 168 -1.36 -0.62 -18.77
N GLU A 169 -1.88 0.24 -19.62
CA GLU A 169 -1.36 0.48 -20.96
C GLU A 169 -0.17 1.45 -20.93
N PRO A 170 0.59 1.58 -22.04
CA PRO A 170 1.62 2.59 -22.15
C PRO A 170 1.11 3.98 -21.74
N GLY A 171 1.91 4.73 -20.98
CA GLY A 171 1.51 5.99 -20.35
C GLY A 171 0.62 5.81 -19.12
N HIS A 172 0.66 4.63 -18.49
CA HIS A 172 -0.06 4.28 -17.24
C HIS A 172 -1.58 4.41 -17.32
N ARG A 173 -2.15 4.36 -18.53
CA ARG A 173 -3.61 4.43 -18.72
C ARG A 173 -4.28 3.13 -18.28
N TRP A 174 -5.40 3.26 -17.60
CA TRP A 174 -6.21 2.13 -17.18
C TRP A 174 -7.55 2.12 -17.93
N ASP A 175 -7.86 0.98 -18.55
CA ASP A 175 -9.16 0.75 -19.18
C ASP A 175 -9.83 -0.47 -18.51
N PRO A 176 -10.96 -0.30 -17.80
CA PRO A 176 -11.64 -1.39 -17.12
C PRO A 176 -12.16 -2.50 -18.06
N ARG A 177 -12.33 -2.20 -19.35
CA ARG A 177 -12.81 -3.18 -20.36
C ARG A 177 -11.73 -4.12 -20.84
N LYS A 178 -10.45 -3.75 -20.63
CA LYS A 178 -9.27 -4.52 -21.07
C LYS A 178 -8.61 -5.32 -19.95
N GLN A 179 -9.26 -5.40 -18.79
CA GLN A 179 -8.74 -6.15 -17.66
C GLN A 179 -8.97 -7.65 -17.84
N ARG A 180 -8.00 -8.46 -17.39
CA ARG A 180 -8.13 -9.91 -17.37
C ARG A 180 -9.12 -10.33 -16.26
N PRO A 181 -9.87 -11.43 -16.44
CA PRO A 181 -10.66 -12.01 -15.37
C PRO A 181 -9.81 -12.36 -14.15
N GLU A 182 -10.38 -12.23 -12.96
CA GLU A 182 -9.77 -12.77 -11.74
C GLU A 182 -10.10 -14.25 -11.65
N PHE A 183 -9.08 -15.11 -11.60
CA PHE A 183 -9.26 -16.56 -11.53
C PHE A 183 -9.54 -17.08 -10.11
N TRP A 184 -9.40 -16.22 -9.11
CA TRP A 184 -9.40 -16.60 -7.69
C TRP A 184 -10.73 -16.32 -6.98
N ARG A 185 -11.78 -15.91 -7.70
CA ARG A 185 -13.12 -15.67 -7.15
C ARG A 185 -14.21 -16.16 -8.07
#